data_a453cdd60e1142cea0a878224852609a
#
_entry.id   a453cdd60e1142cea0a878224852609a
#
_cell.length_a   1.000
_cell.length_b   1.000
_cell.length_c   1.000
_cell.angle_alpha   90.00
_cell.angle_beta   90.00
_cell.angle_gamma   90.00
#
_symmetry.space_group_name_H-M   'P 1'
#
loop_
_entity.id
_entity.type
_entity.pdbx_description
1 polymer ?
#
loop_
_entity_poly.entity_id
_entity_poly.type
_entity_poly.pdbx_seq_one_letter_code
_entity_poly.pdbx_strand_id
1 'polypeptide(L)'
;MAKDRAIVEDIDRSLYDFRYEEKEGEFYKIKEGLTEDIVLEISEKKKDPKWMRDFRLKSLEIYHKSEMPNWGPDISGLNVDNIVTYVKPNTEMSQSWEEVPEDIKNTFEKLGIPEAERKSLAGVGAQYDSELVYHNLQEEVARQGVIYTDIESALHGPYGKTIEEHFMKLVPPTDHKFAALHGAVWSGGSFVYVPKGVNVEIPLQSYFRLNAKGAGQFEHTLIIVDEGAQLHFIEGCSAPKYNVANLHAGCVELFVGKNAKLRYSTIENWSKNMYNLNTKRAKVEENGIMEWVSGSFGSHVSYLYPMTILKGDNARSQFTGVTFAGKGQNLDTGVKMVHIGKDTSSYINTRSISKGGGISTYRSAVVIQNQAKNAKSSASCQSLMLDDESRSDTLPAIDVRTNKADVGHEAKIGRISEDDVFYLMSRGISEEEAKSLIVSGFADSVSKELPLEYAVEMNNLIRLEMVGAIG
;
A
#
# COMPACT_ATOMS: atom_id res chain seq x y z
N MET A 1 27.76 -5.61 28.74
CA MET A 1 28.43 -5.61 27.41
C MET A 1 28.24 -6.87 26.56
N ALA A 2 27.54 -7.89 27.02
CA ALA A 2 27.26 -9.12 26.20
C ALA A 2 25.76 -9.30 25.86
N LYS A 3 24.86 -8.48 26.41
CA LYS A 3 23.41 -8.59 26.18
C LYS A 3 22.93 -7.83 24.94
N ASP A 4 23.67 -6.82 24.47
CA ASP A 4 23.23 -6.00 23.33
C ASP A 4 23.67 -6.58 21.97
N ARG A 5 24.65 -7.50 21.96
CA ARG A 5 24.98 -8.30 20.76
C ARG A 5 23.91 -9.30 20.35
N ALA A 6 23.07 -9.73 21.30
CA ALA A 6 22.01 -10.71 21.05
C ALA A 6 20.85 -10.15 20.18
N ILE A 7 20.63 -8.82 20.18
CA ILE A 7 19.45 -8.22 19.50
C ILE A 7 19.58 -8.21 17.97
N VAL A 8 20.79 -8.21 17.41
CA VAL A 8 21.00 -8.26 15.95
C VAL A 8 21.14 -9.71 15.43
N GLU A 9 21.55 -10.64 16.30
CA GLU A 9 21.61 -12.08 15.96
C GLU A 9 20.24 -12.79 16.08
N ASP A 10 19.25 -12.15 16.71
CA ASP A 10 17.94 -12.76 17.00
C ASP A 10 16.84 -12.47 15.96
N ILE A 11 17.14 -11.70 14.89
CA ILE A 11 16.20 -11.63 13.77
C ILE A 11 16.34 -12.93 12.98
N ASP A 12 15.33 -13.77 13.05
CA ASP A 12 15.27 -14.98 12.23
C ASP A 12 15.17 -14.59 10.75
N ARG A 13 16.33 -14.56 10.09
CA ARG A 13 16.43 -14.21 8.66
C ARG A 13 15.64 -15.16 7.78
N SER A 14 15.35 -16.38 8.26
CA SER A 14 14.52 -17.34 7.53
C SER A 14 13.07 -16.87 7.37
N LEU A 15 12.58 -16.00 8.25
CA LEU A 15 11.27 -15.38 8.14
C LEU A 15 11.14 -14.47 6.92
N TYR A 16 12.26 -13.97 6.40
CA TYR A 16 12.33 -13.02 5.28
C TYR A 16 13.00 -13.62 4.03
N ASP A 17 13.53 -14.85 4.08
CA ASP A 17 14.06 -15.60 2.93
C ASP A 17 12.92 -16.44 2.31
N PHE A 18 12.06 -15.78 1.55
CA PHE A 18 10.87 -16.37 0.94
C PHE A 18 11.23 -17.06 -0.38
N ARG A 19 12.02 -18.14 -0.31
CA ARG A 19 12.14 -19.07 -1.43
C ARG A 19 10.92 -19.96 -1.41
N TYR A 20 10.04 -19.80 -2.38
CA TYR A 20 8.88 -20.64 -2.58
C TYR A 20 9.07 -21.48 -3.85
N GLU A 21 8.84 -22.78 -3.77
CA GLU A 21 8.72 -23.65 -4.92
C GLU A 21 7.24 -23.90 -5.17
N GLU A 22 6.74 -23.47 -6.34
CA GLU A 22 5.39 -23.81 -6.77
C GLU A 22 5.27 -25.32 -6.93
N LYS A 23 4.30 -25.93 -6.26
CA LYS A 23 3.95 -27.32 -6.49
C LYS A 23 2.88 -27.41 -7.59
N GLU A 24 3.12 -28.24 -8.59
CA GLU A 24 2.15 -28.47 -9.67
C GLU A 24 0.82 -29.00 -9.08
N GLY A 25 -0.30 -28.41 -9.52
CA GLY A 25 -1.66 -28.86 -9.17
C GLY A 25 -2.30 -28.12 -7.98
N GLU A 26 -1.60 -27.23 -7.29
CA GLU A 26 -2.16 -26.48 -6.15
C GLU A 26 -2.96 -25.23 -6.57
N PHE A 27 -2.92 -24.84 -7.86
CA PHE A 27 -3.53 -23.60 -8.33
C PHE A 27 -4.21 -23.76 -9.68
N TYR A 28 -5.31 -23.03 -9.86
CA TYR A 28 -5.82 -22.71 -11.20
C TYR A 28 -5.19 -21.40 -11.65
N LYS A 29 -4.56 -21.40 -12.84
CA LYS A 29 -4.01 -20.22 -13.47
C LYS A 29 -4.71 -20.00 -14.82
N ILE A 30 -5.14 -18.75 -15.05
CA ILE A 30 -5.55 -18.34 -16.38
C ILE A 30 -4.33 -18.23 -17.30
N LYS A 31 -4.52 -18.27 -18.60
CA LYS A 31 -3.45 -18.06 -19.57
C LYS A 31 -2.81 -16.68 -19.36
N GLU A 32 -1.51 -16.59 -19.61
CA GLU A 32 -0.79 -15.31 -19.62
C GLU A 32 -1.36 -14.31 -20.62
N GLY A 33 -1.25 -13.03 -20.29
CA GLY A 33 -1.61 -11.92 -21.15
C GLY A 33 -2.92 -11.23 -20.80
N LEU A 34 -3.35 -10.35 -21.70
CA LEU A 34 -4.53 -9.52 -21.51
C LEU A 34 -5.33 -9.44 -22.81
N THR A 35 -6.29 -10.34 -22.96
CA THR A 35 -7.22 -10.41 -24.10
C THR A 35 -8.67 -10.35 -23.66
N GLU A 36 -9.60 -10.14 -24.59
CA GLU A 36 -11.03 -10.16 -24.30
C GLU A 36 -11.48 -11.51 -23.72
N ASP A 37 -10.96 -12.62 -24.27
CA ASP A 37 -11.28 -13.97 -23.77
C ASP A 37 -10.85 -14.17 -22.32
N ILE A 38 -9.65 -13.67 -21.93
CA ILE A 38 -9.14 -13.71 -20.55
C ILE A 38 -10.06 -12.90 -19.63
N VAL A 39 -10.46 -11.71 -20.03
CA VAL A 39 -11.34 -10.84 -19.25
C VAL A 39 -12.71 -11.48 -19.06
N LEU A 40 -13.25 -12.10 -20.11
CA LEU A 40 -14.53 -12.84 -20.07
C LEU A 40 -14.43 -14.07 -19.17
N GLU A 41 -13.33 -14.81 -19.22
CA GLU A 41 -13.09 -15.96 -18.37
C GLU A 41 -13.01 -15.57 -16.89
N ILE A 42 -12.32 -14.46 -16.54
CA ILE A 42 -12.30 -13.92 -15.16
C ILE A 42 -13.74 -13.56 -14.75
N SER A 43 -14.48 -12.85 -15.60
CA SER A 43 -15.86 -12.44 -15.31
C SER A 43 -16.79 -13.64 -15.07
N GLU A 44 -16.64 -14.72 -15.84
CA GLU A 44 -17.40 -15.96 -15.67
C GLU A 44 -17.04 -16.66 -14.34
N LYS A 45 -15.73 -16.78 -14.04
CA LYS A 45 -15.26 -17.38 -12.78
C LYS A 45 -15.76 -16.63 -11.55
N LYS A 46 -15.79 -15.30 -11.64
CA LYS A 46 -16.27 -14.40 -10.59
C LYS A 46 -17.79 -14.26 -10.57
N LYS A 47 -18.50 -14.84 -11.56
CA LYS A 47 -19.97 -14.73 -11.69
C LYS A 47 -20.44 -13.28 -11.73
N ASP A 48 -19.69 -12.40 -12.37
CA ASP A 48 -19.94 -10.97 -12.38
C ASP A 48 -21.38 -10.63 -12.82
N PRO A 49 -22.03 -9.66 -12.17
CA PRO A 49 -23.26 -9.10 -12.70
C PRO A 49 -22.98 -8.39 -14.04
N LYS A 50 -24.01 -8.26 -14.89
CA LYS A 50 -23.87 -7.71 -16.25
C LYS A 50 -23.10 -6.39 -16.29
N TRP A 51 -23.40 -5.46 -15.36
CA TRP A 51 -22.74 -4.15 -15.34
C TRP A 51 -21.22 -4.26 -15.08
N MET A 52 -20.79 -5.20 -14.22
CA MET A 52 -19.37 -5.42 -13.93
C MET A 52 -18.65 -6.04 -15.12
N ARG A 53 -19.26 -7.02 -15.79
CA ARG A 53 -18.72 -7.59 -17.03
C ARG A 53 -18.56 -6.51 -18.11
N ASP A 54 -19.59 -5.68 -18.33
CA ASP A 54 -19.54 -4.59 -19.30
C ASP A 54 -18.45 -3.56 -18.92
N PHE A 55 -18.27 -3.31 -17.60
CA PHE A 55 -17.22 -2.45 -17.06
C PHE A 55 -15.82 -2.99 -17.32
N ARG A 56 -15.58 -4.30 -17.13
CA ARG A 56 -14.29 -4.93 -17.41
C ARG A 56 -13.91 -4.80 -18.88
N LEU A 57 -14.84 -5.11 -19.79
CA LEU A 57 -14.62 -5.00 -21.24
C LEU A 57 -14.34 -3.56 -21.66
N LYS A 58 -15.06 -2.60 -21.08
CA LYS A 58 -14.79 -1.17 -21.31
C LYS A 58 -13.42 -0.75 -20.81
N SER A 59 -13.00 -1.26 -19.66
CA SER A 59 -11.68 -0.99 -19.10
C SER A 59 -10.57 -1.58 -19.98
N LEU A 60 -10.77 -2.77 -20.55
CA LEU A 60 -9.86 -3.37 -21.52
C LEU A 60 -9.71 -2.50 -22.77
N GLU A 61 -10.83 -1.99 -23.32
CA GLU A 61 -10.80 -1.07 -24.45
C GLU A 61 -9.99 0.20 -24.16
N ILE A 62 -10.15 0.77 -22.95
CA ILE A 62 -9.40 1.93 -22.48
C ILE A 62 -7.92 1.58 -22.33
N TYR A 63 -7.58 0.42 -21.78
CA TYR A 63 -6.20 -0.05 -21.64
C TYR A 63 -5.46 -0.07 -22.98
N HIS A 64 -6.08 -0.62 -24.03
CA HIS A 64 -5.46 -0.70 -25.35
C HIS A 64 -5.26 0.68 -26.00
N LYS A 65 -6.10 1.65 -25.68
CA LYS A 65 -6.00 3.04 -26.17
C LYS A 65 -5.05 3.91 -25.37
N SER A 66 -4.72 3.51 -24.14
CA SER A 66 -3.89 4.30 -23.23
C SER A 66 -2.41 4.09 -23.51
N GLU A 67 -1.63 5.16 -23.42
CA GLU A 67 -0.18 5.11 -23.49
C GLU A 67 0.42 4.62 -22.17
N MET A 68 1.62 4.03 -22.25
CA MET A 68 2.38 3.71 -21.04
C MET A 68 2.83 4.98 -20.34
N PRO A 69 2.83 5.03 -18.99
CA PRO A 69 3.38 6.14 -18.25
C PRO A 69 4.86 6.38 -18.61
N ASN A 70 5.24 7.65 -18.75
CA ASN A 70 6.59 8.06 -19.12
C ASN A 70 7.24 9.06 -18.15
N TRP A 71 6.60 9.31 -17.01
CA TRP A 71 7.06 10.32 -16.04
C TRP A 71 7.90 9.77 -14.88
N GLY A 72 7.84 8.48 -14.61
CA GLY A 72 8.49 7.81 -13.49
C GLY A 72 9.71 6.98 -13.91
N PRO A 73 10.11 6.02 -13.08
CA PRO A 73 11.12 5.03 -13.40
C PRO A 73 10.84 4.26 -14.69
N ASP A 74 11.89 3.70 -15.28
CA ASP A 74 11.74 2.83 -16.44
C ASP A 74 10.98 1.55 -16.08
N ILE A 75 9.90 1.29 -16.81
CA ILE A 75 9.05 0.09 -16.70
C ILE A 75 9.08 -0.76 -17.97
N SER A 76 10.04 -0.52 -18.88
CA SER A 76 10.17 -1.27 -20.14
C SER A 76 10.44 -2.77 -19.93
N GLY A 77 10.97 -3.15 -18.77
CA GLY A 77 11.14 -4.55 -18.36
C GLY A 77 9.83 -5.26 -17.99
N LEU A 78 8.72 -4.54 -17.83
CA LEU A 78 7.40 -5.10 -17.57
C LEU A 78 6.67 -5.37 -18.89
N ASN A 79 6.44 -6.64 -19.21
CA ASN A 79 5.56 -7.04 -20.32
C ASN A 79 4.29 -7.69 -19.74
N VAL A 80 3.16 -6.98 -19.82
CA VAL A 80 1.86 -7.46 -19.31
C VAL A 80 1.38 -8.72 -20.05
N ASP A 81 1.81 -8.94 -21.31
CA ASP A 81 1.48 -10.15 -22.06
C ASP A 81 2.10 -11.43 -21.49
N ASN A 82 3.10 -11.28 -20.62
CA ASN A 82 3.76 -12.38 -19.91
C ASN A 82 3.30 -12.49 -18.44
N ILE A 83 2.27 -11.75 -18.04
CA ILE A 83 1.73 -11.77 -16.69
C ILE A 83 0.46 -12.63 -16.64
N VAL A 84 0.41 -13.55 -15.69
CA VAL A 84 -0.82 -14.27 -15.33
C VAL A 84 -1.69 -13.34 -14.52
N THR A 85 -2.84 -12.95 -15.06
CA THR A 85 -3.69 -11.92 -14.44
C THR A 85 -4.68 -12.44 -13.41
N TYR A 86 -4.84 -13.76 -13.29
CA TYR A 86 -5.70 -14.39 -12.30
C TYR A 86 -5.15 -15.76 -11.88
N VAL A 87 -4.99 -15.95 -10.57
CA VAL A 87 -4.55 -17.20 -9.97
C VAL A 87 -5.47 -17.53 -8.81
N LYS A 88 -6.12 -18.70 -8.87
CA LYS A 88 -7.00 -19.18 -7.80
C LYS A 88 -6.29 -20.32 -7.06
N PRO A 89 -6.01 -20.17 -5.75
CA PRO A 89 -5.54 -21.30 -4.93
C PRO A 89 -6.64 -22.36 -4.81
N ASN A 90 -6.24 -23.61 -4.65
CA ASN A 90 -7.18 -24.75 -4.49
C ASN A 90 -7.70 -24.83 -3.05
N THR A 91 -8.27 -23.73 -2.58
CA THR A 91 -8.88 -23.61 -1.26
C THR A 91 -10.09 -22.69 -1.33
N GLU A 92 -11.00 -22.82 -0.37
CA GLU A 92 -12.13 -21.93 -0.19
C GLU A 92 -11.84 -20.99 0.98
N MET A 93 -12.53 -19.84 1.00
CA MET A 93 -12.44 -18.89 2.10
C MET A 93 -12.96 -19.51 3.40
N SER A 94 -12.19 -19.42 4.49
CA SER A 94 -12.61 -19.86 5.81
C SER A 94 -12.74 -18.70 6.80
N GLN A 95 -13.64 -18.86 7.77
CA GLN A 95 -13.76 -17.97 8.94
C GLN A 95 -12.95 -18.46 10.13
N SER A 96 -12.45 -19.71 10.08
CA SER A 96 -11.58 -20.31 11.07
C SER A 96 -10.16 -20.46 10.53
N TRP A 97 -9.20 -19.92 11.27
CA TRP A 97 -7.79 -20.05 10.90
C TRP A 97 -7.32 -21.49 10.90
N GLU A 98 -7.89 -22.31 11.75
CA GLU A 98 -7.58 -23.75 11.86
C GLU A 98 -7.91 -24.52 10.58
N GLU A 99 -8.88 -24.04 9.80
CA GLU A 99 -9.31 -24.66 8.52
C GLU A 99 -8.48 -24.20 7.31
N VAL A 100 -7.70 -23.12 7.44
CA VAL A 100 -6.81 -22.66 6.37
C VAL A 100 -5.72 -23.70 6.13
N PRO A 101 -5.36 -24.06 4.87
CA PRO A 101 -4.29 -25.01 4.56
C PRO A 101 -2.97 -24.65 5.24
N GLU A 102 -2.23 -25.68 5.69
CA GLU A 102 -1.03 -25.52 6.52
C GLU A 102 0.11 -24.76 5.82
N ASP A 103 0.26 -24.96 4.52
CA ASP A 103 1.24 -24.22 3.68
C ASP A 103 0.92 -22.73 3.58
N ILE A 104 -0.36 -22.38 3.49
CA ILE A 104 -0.84 -20.99 3.53
C ILE A 104 -0.64 -20.41 4.93
N LYS A 105 -1.03 -21.13 6.01
CA LYS A 105 -0.77 -20.73 7.39
C LYS A 105 0.69 -20.42 7.63
N ASN A 106 1.57 -21.37 7.29
CA ASN A 106 3.02 -21.24 7.45
C ASN A 106 3.57 -20.01 6.70
N THR A 107 2.99 -19.70 5.54
CA THR A 107 3.35 -18.48 4.79
C THR A 107 2.98 -17.24 5.57
N PHE A 108 1.76 -17.13 6.07
CA PHE A 108 1.32 -15.96 6.84
C PHE A 108 1.99 -15.85 8.21
N GLU A 109 2.29 -16.95 8.88
CA GLU A 109 3.03 -16.95 10.15
C GLU A 109 4.48 -16.49 9.98
N LYS A 110 5.16 -16.92 8.91
CA LYS A 110 6.49 -16.43 8.55
C LYS A 110 6.51 -14.94 8.21
N LEU A 111 5.40 -14.39 7.74
CA LEU A 111 5.26 -12.99 7.37
C LEU A 111 4.95 -12.06 8.54
N GLY A 112 4.85 -12.59 9.76
CA GLY A 112 4.62 -11.79 10.94
C GLY A 112 3.15 -11.42 11.16
N ILE A 113 2.19 -12.27 10.73
CA ILE A 113 0.82 -12.22 11.26
C ILE A 113 0.71 -13.25 12.40
N PRO A 114 1.29 -12.98 13.58
CA PRO A 114 1.28 -13.90 14.69
C PRO A 114 -0.16 -14.13 15.17
N GLU A 115 -0.40 -15.27 15.80
CA GLU A 115 -1.69 -15.57 16.43
C GLU A 115 -2.14 -14.49 17.41
N ALA A 116 -1.17 -13.84 18.09
CA ALA A 116 -1.42 -12.73 19.01
C ALA A 116 -2.03 -11.51 18.30
N GLU A 117 -1.59 -11.17 17.08
CA GLU A 117 -2.15 -10.06 16.30
C GLU A 117 -3.57 -10.36 15.82
N ARG A 118 -3.81 -11.58 15.31
CA ARG A 118 -5.16 -12.00 14.89
C ARG A 118 -6.18 -11.91 16.03
N LYS A 119 -5.76 -12.17 17.27
CA LYS A 119 -6.61 -12.07 18.46
C LYS A 119 -6.80 -10.63 18.95
N SER A 120 -5.87 -9.74 18.68
CA SER A 120 -5.89 -8.34 19.14
C SER A 120 -6.60 -7.38 18.20
N LEU A 121 -6.81 -7.75 16.92
CA LEU A 121 -7.44 -6.91 15.91
C LEU A 121 -8.96 -7.08 15.88
N ALA A 122 -9.68 -6.03 15.49
CA ALA A 122 -11.13 -6.04 15.36
C ALA A 122 -11.63 -6.93 14.21
N GLY A 123 -10.79 -7.12 13.20
CA GLY A 123 -11.04 -8.02 12.07
C GLY A 123 -9.80 -8.19 11.22
N VAL A 124 -9.64 -9.37 10.62
CA VAL A 124 -8.49 -9.72 9.79
C VAL A 124 -8.97 -10.40 8.51
N GLY A 125 -8.42 -9.96 7.37
CA GLY A 125 -8.56 -10.62 6.07
C GLY A 125 -7.20 -11.04 5.56
N ALA A 126 -7.09 -12.23 4.97
CA ALA A 126 -5.88 -12.71 4.34
C ALA A 126 -6.19 -13.17 2.92
N GLN A 127 -5.55 -12.51 1.94
CA GLN A 127 -5.63 -12.85 0.53
C GLN A 127 -4.34 -13.54 0.09
N TYR A 128 -4.51 -14.63 -0.66
CA TYR A 128 -3.42 -15.38 -1.26
C TYR A 128 -3.63 -15.40 -2.78
N ASP A 129 -2.71 -14.81 -3.52
CA ASP A 129 -2.84 -14.53 -4.96
C ASP A 129 -4.11 -13.71 -5.26
N SER A 130 -5.05 -14.27 -6.02
CA SER A 130 -6.26 -13.57 -6.47
C SER A 130 -7.49 -13.80 -5.60
N GLU A 131 -7.39 -14.56 -4.50
CA GLU A 131 -8.54 -14.95 -3.67
C GLU A 131 -8.32 -14.70 -2.19
N LEU A 132 -9.39 -14.28 -1.49
CA LEU A 132 -9.40 -14.24 -0.04
C LEU A 132 -9.49 -15.68 0.50
N VAL A 133 -8.57 -16.05 1.39
CA VAL A 133 -8.48 -17.42 1.97
C VAL A 133 -8.91 -17.45 3.44
N TYR A 134 -8.86 -16.33 4.11
CA TYR A 134 -9.28 -16.20 5.51
C TYR A 134 -9.92 -14.85 5.76
N HIS A 135 -10.99 -14.84 6.57
CA HIS A 135 -11.64 -13.62 7.00
C HIS A 135 -12.30 -13.80 8.37
N ASN A 136 -12.09 -12.84 9.25
CA ASN A 136 -12.72 -12.78 10.56
C ASN A 136 -13.06 -11.34 10.93
N LEU A 137 -14.18 -11.13 11.60
CA LEU A 137 -14.61 -9.87 12.21
C LEU A 137 -15.14 -10.16 13.61
N GLN A 138 -14.63 -9.44 14.62
CA GLN A 138 -15.12 -9.60 15.99
C GLN A 138 -16.62 -9.31 16.08
N GLU A 139 -17.36 -10.16 16.81
CA GLU A 139 -18.82 -10.04 16.95
C GLU A 139 -19.26 -8.68 17.51
N GLU A 140 -18.50 -8.10 18.43
CA GLU A 140 -18.81 -6.80 19.03
C GLU A 140 -18.80 -5.68 17.98
N VAL A 141 -17.84 -5.72 17.06
CA VAL A 141 -17.72 -4.76 15.95
C VAL A 141 -18.84 -5.00 14.94
N ALA A 142 -19.12 -6.26 14.61
CA ALA A 142 -20.25 -6.61 13.72
C ALA A 142 -21.60 -6.19 14.29
N ARG A 143 -21.82 -6.29 15.60
CA ARG A 143 -23.06 -5.83 16.27
C ARG A 143 -23.27 -4.32 16.18
N GLN A 144 -22.22 -3.54 15.99
CA GLN A 144 -22.29 -2.10 15.74
C GLN A 144 -22.71 -1.77 14.29
N GLY A 145 -22.89 -2.80 13.45
CA GLY A 145 -23.26 -2.68 12.04
C GLY A 145 -22.08 -2.44 11.11
N VAL A 146 -20.86 -2.59 11.59
CA VAL A 146 -19.64 -2.54 10.75
C VAL A 146 -19.64 -3.75 9.83
N ILE A 147 -19.41 -3.50 8.55
CA ILE A 147 -19.21 -4.54 7.54
C ILE A 147 -17.75 -4.56 7.18
N TYR A 148 -17.15 -5.72 7.26
CA TYR A 148 -15.85 -6.02 6.70
C TYR A 148 -15.93 -7.40 6.04
N THR A 149 -15.71 -7.46 4.75
CA THR A 149 -15.75 -8.70 3.95
C THR A 149 -14.90 -8.55 2.70
N ASP A 150 -14.71 -9.61 1.94
CA ASP A 150 -14.18 -9.46 0.59
C ASP A 150 -15.17 -8.71 -0.31
N ILE A 151 -14.61 -7.97 -1.26
CA ILE A 151 -15.43 -7.10 -2.11
C ILE A 151 -16.33 -7.89 -3.08
N GLU A 152 -15.97 -9.12 -3.43
CA GLU A 152 -16.77 -9.98 -4.31
C GLU A 152 -18.02 -10.49 -3.58
N SER A 153 -17.88 -10.94 -2.33
CA SER A 153 -19.03 -11.28 -1.48
C SER A 153 -19.94 -10.07 -1.27
N ALA A 154 -19.38 -8.88 -1.09
CA ALA A 154 -20.17 -7.65 -1.01
C ALA A 154 -20.91 -7.35 -2.31
N LEU A 155 -20.27 -7.56 -3.46
CA LEU A 155 -20.84 -7.35 -4.80
C LEU A 155 -22.07 -8.25 -5.04
N HIS A 156 -21.98 -9.51 -4.62
CA HIS A 156 -23.07 -10.49 -4.78
C HIS A 156 -24.10 -10.45 -3.64
N GLY A 157 -23.80 -9.73 -2.57
CA GLY A 157 -24.62 -9.62 -1.37
C GLY A 157 -25.51 -8.36 -1.35
N PRO A 158 -25.98 -7.97 -0.17
CA PRO A 158 -26.86 -6.81 0.00
C PRO A 158 -26.18 -5.47 -0.34
N TYR A 159 -24.85 -5.44 -0.47
CA TYR A 159 -24.07 -4.24 -0.77
C TYR A 159 -23.76 -4.06 -2.26
N GLY A 160 -24.27 -4.93 -3.15
CA GLY A 160 -23.99 -4.88 -4.59
C GLY A 160 -24.27 -3.51 -5.22
N LYS A 161 -25.36 -2.85 -4.81
CA LYS A 161 -25.67 -1.50 -5.27
C LYS A 161 -24.69 -0.46 -4.75
N THR A 162 -24.26 -0.55 -3.50
CA THR A 162 -23.25 0.32 -2.90
C THR A 162 -21.91 0.16 -3.63
N ILE A 163 -21.53 -1.07 -3.99
CA ILE A 163 -20.35 -1.32 -4.80
C ILE A 163 -20.49 -0.64 -6.17
N GLU A 164 -21.59 -0.84 -6.88
CA GLU A 164 -21.83 -0.23 -8.20
C GLU A 164 -21.74 1.31 -8.17
N GLU A 165 -22.21 1.93 -7.09
CA GLU A 165 -22.18 3.37 -6.91
C GLU A 165 -20.79 3.94 -6.60
N HIS A 166 -19.87 3.12 -6.04
CA HIS A 166 -18.57 3.58 -5.54
C HIS A 166 -17.37 2.99 -6.29
N PHE A 167 -17.50 1.81 -6.87
CA PHE A 167 -16.42 1.09 -7.54
C PHE A 167 -15.81 1.89 -8.69
N MET A 168 -14.53 2.14 -8.61
CA MET A 168 -13.73 2.91 -9.58
C MET A 168 -14.34 4.30 -9.93
N LYS A 169 -14.90 4.98 -8.92
CA LYS A 169 -15.41 6.36 -9.05
C LYS A 169 -14.36 7.40 -8.66
N LEU A 170 -13.44 7.07 -7.78
CA LEU A 170 -12.30 7.93 -7.45
C LEU A 170 -11.11 7.65 -8.36
N VAL A 171 -10.92 6.39 -8.76
CA VAL A 171 -9.89 5.94 -9.70
C VAL A 171 -10.54 5.38 -10.95
N PRO A 172 -11.05 6.21 -11.89
CA PRO A 172 -11.68 5.70 -13.10
C PRO A 172 -10.66 5.01 -14.03
N PRO A 173 -11.06 4.06 -14.86
CA PRO A 173 -10.17 3.41 -15.83
C PRO A 173 -9.45 4.37 -16.78
N THR A 174 -10.00 5.57 -16.97
CA THR A 174 -9.42 6.63 -17.81
C THR A 174 -8.31 7.44 -17.13
N ASP A 175 -8.00 7.15 -15.88
CA ASP A 175 -6.97 7.89 -15.11
C ASP A 175 -5.57 7.64 -15.68
N HIS A 176 -5.22 6.38 -15.89
CA HIS A 176 -3.99 5.94 -16.54
C HIS A 176 -4.08 4.44 -16.92
N LYS A 177 -3.12 3.97 -17.71
CA LYS A 177 -3.10 2.60 -18.27
C LYS A 177 -3.25 1.50 -17.22
N PHE A 178 -2.62 1.63 -16.04
CA PHE A 178 -2.70 0.62 -14.97
C PHE A 178 -4.03 0.67 -14.21
N ALA A 179 -4.72 1.81 -14.15
CA ALA A 179 -6.09 1.89 -13.68
C ALA A 179 -7.05 1.17 -14.64
N ALA A 180 -6.82 1.31 -15.95
CA ALA A 180 -7.57 0.56 -16.96
C ALA A 180 -7.30 -0.95 -16.88
N LEU A 181 -6.04 -1.36 -16.71
CA LEU A 181 -5.66 -2.76 -16.49
C LEU A 181 -6.37 -3.32 -15.25
N HIS A 182 -6.29 -2.61 -14.12
CA HIS A 182 -6.99 -2.99 -12.90
C HIS A 182 -8.49 -3.19 -13.15
N GLY A 183 -9.16 -2.23 -13.77
CA GLY A 183 -10.58 -2.32 -14.07
C GLY A 183 -10.97 -3.53 -14.94
N ALA A 184 -10.07 -4.00 -15.80
CA ALA A 184 -10.31 -5.17 -16.66
C ALA A 184 -10.15 -6.50 -15.92
N VAL A 185 -9.16 -6.63 -15.01
CA VAL A 185 -8.75 -7.94 -14.45
C VAL A 185 -8.79 -8.00 -12.92
N TRP A 186 -9.33 -7.00 -12.23
CA TRP A 186 -9.36 -6.98 -10.77
C TRP A 186 -9.95 -8.26 -10.17
N SER A 187 -9.40 -8.68 -9.05
CA SER A 187 -9.86 -9.84 -8.29
C SER A 187 -9.42 -9.75 -6.85
N GLY A 188 -10.30 -10.13 -5.94
CA GLY A 188 -10.07 -10.00 -4.51
C GLY A 188 -10.06 -8.55 -4.02
N GLY A 189 -9.65 -8.39 -2.77
CA GLY A 189 -9.63 -7.11 -2.07
C GLY A 189 -10.71 -7.03 -1.00
N SER A 190 -10.81 -5.86 -0.37
CA SER A 190 -11.61 -5.67 0.83
C SER A 190 -12.74 -4.67 0.62
N PHE A 191 -13.91 -4.98 1.17
CA PHE A 191 -15.00 -4.03 1.34
C PHE A 191 -15.21 -3.74 2.83
N VAL A 192 -15.14 -2.47 3.20
CA VAL A 192 -15.42 -1.99 4.56
C VAL A 192 -16.47 -0.89 4.53
N TYR A 193 -17.50 -1.05 5.34
CA TYR A 193 -18.48 0.01 5.61
C TYR A 193 -18.59 0.22 7.11
N VAL A 194 -18.32 1.43 7.57
CA VAL A 194 -18.50 1.84 8.97
C VAL A 194 -19.69 2.78 9.06
N PRO A 195 -20.79 2.37 9.76
CA PRO A 195 -22.02 3.16 9.84
C PRO A 195 -21.81 4.49 10.58
N LYS A 196 -22.75 5.40 10.36
CA LYS A 196 -22.79 6.73 10.97
C LYS A 196 -22.58 6.69 12.49
N GLY A 197 -21.60 7.47 12.95
CA GLY A 197 -21.28 7.67 14.38
C GLY A 197 -20.60 6.48 15.07
N VAL A 198 -20.29 5.41 14.34
CA VAL A 198 -19.60 4.25 14.91
C VAL A 198 -18.09 4.53 14.98
N ASN A 199 -17.50 4.30 16.16
CA ASN A 199 -16.06 4.39 16.39
C ASN A 199 -15.47 2.98 16.52
N VAL A 200 -14.69 2.56 15.52
CA VAL A 200 -13.95 1.29 15.55
C VAL A 200 -12.61 1.55 16.22
N GLU A 201 -12.51 1.24 17.51
CA GLU A 201 -11.32 1.58 18.34
C GLU A 201 -10.12 0.71 17.99
N ILE A 202 -10.35 -0.56 17.68
CA ILE A 202 -9.31 -1.53 17.33
C ILE A 202 -9.20 -1.59 15.80
N PRO A 203 -7.98 -1.59 15.21
CA PRO A 203 -7.84 -1.61 13.77
C PRO A 203 -8.44 -2.84 13.10
N LEU A 204 -8.93 -2.67 11.85
CA LEU A 204 -9.14 -3.73 10.88
C LEU A 204 -7.88 -3.92 10.04
N GLN A 205 -7.61 -5.15 9.61
CA GLN A 205 -6.43 -5.46 8.82
C GLN A 205 -6.76 -6.32 7.61
N SER A 206 -6.15 -6.00 6.46
CA SER A 206 -6.02 -6.92 5.32
C SER A 206 -4.56 -7.20 5.04
N TYR A 207 -4.27 -8.46 4.73
CA TYR A 207 -2.95 -8.88 4.29
C TYR A 207 -3.02 -9.52 2.91
N PHE A 208 -2.20 -9.01 1.97
CA PHE A 208 -2.14 -9.44 0.57
C PHE A 208 -0.82 -10.14 0.29
N ARG A 209 -0.89 -11.39 -0.14
CA ARG A 209 0.26 -12.20 -0.51
C ARG A 209 0.17 -12.62 -1.97
N LEU A 210 1.04 -12.11 -2.83
CA LEU A 210 1.24 -12.63 -4.18
C LEU A 210 2.29 -13.74 -4.12
N ASN A 211 1.88 -14.98 -4.34
CA ASN A 211 2.76 -16.13 -4.23
C ASN A 211 3.07 -16.80 -5.57
N ALA A 212 2.23 -16.58 -6.58
CA ALA A 212 2.40 -17.19 -7.90
C ALA A 212 3.50 -16.52 -8.72
N LYS A 213 4.37 -17.33 -9.33
CA LYS A 213 5.45 -16.88 -10.19
C LYS A 213 4.92 -16.31 -11.52
N GLY A 214 5.41 -15.12 -11.92
CA GLY A 214 5.00 -14.46 -13.16
C GLY A 214 3.55 -13.98 -13.14
N ALA A 215 2.97 -13.82 -11.95
CA ALA A 215 1.59 -13.38 -11.81
C ALA A 215 1.48 -11.91 -11.43
N GLY A 216 0.27 -11.37 -11.62
CA GLY A 216 -0.15 -10.08 -11.13
C GLY A 216 -1.15 -10.20 -9.99
N GLN A 217 -1.15 -9.21 -9.10
CA GLN A 217 -2.13 -9.02 -8.04
C GLN A 217 -2.89 -7.71 -8.30
N PHE A 218 -4.22 -7.79 -8.31
CA PHE A 218 -5.11 -6.71 -8.75
C PHE A 218 -6.27 -6.53 -7.77
N GLU A 219 -5.99 -6.54 -6.48
CA GLU A 219 -7.01 -6.41 -5.43
C GLU A 219 -7.65 -5.01 -5.43
N HIS A 220 -8.95 -4.95 -5.13
CA HIS A 220 -9.70 -3.71 -4.99
C HIS A 220 -10.17 -3.50 -3.55
N THR A 221 -9.61 -2.52 -2.87
CA THR A 221 -10.03 -2.14 -1.53
C THR A 221 -10.98 -0.93 -1.60
N LEU A 222 -12.21 -1.11 -1.14
CA LEU A 222 -13.21 -0.06 -1.05
C LEU A 222 -13.62 0.15 0.42
N ILE A 223 -13.35 1.33 0.96
CA ILE A 223 -13.68 1.68 2.33
C ILE A 223 -14.58 2.90 2.36
N ILE A 224 -15.72 2.78 3.04
CA ILE A 224 -16.68 3.86 3.27
C ILE A 224 -16.81 4.06 4.78
N VAL A 225 -16.38 5.21 5.28
CA VAL A 225 -16.54 5.64 6.67
C VAL A 225 -17.58 6.74 6.69
N ASP A 226 -18.77 6.43 7.19
CA ASP A 226 -19.93 7.30 7.14
C ASP A 226 -19.83 8.47 8.13
N GLU A 227 -20.80 9.37 8.13
CA GLU A 227 -20.79 10.60 8.92
C GLU A 227 -20.49 10.35 10.40
N GLY A 228 -19.46 11.04 10.92
CA GLY A 228 -19.06 10.97 12.33
C GLY A 228 -18.41 9.65 12.76
N ALA A 229 -18.21 8.72 11.84
CA ALA A 229 -17.59 7.42 12.11
C ALA A 229 -16.05 7.51 12.10
N GLN A 230 -15.39 6.53 12.74
CA GLN A 230 -13.95 6.45 12.80
C GLN A 230 -13.45 5.04 12.54
N LEU A 231 -12.35 4.93 11.79
CA LEU A 231 -11.70 3.66 11.47
C LEU A 231 -10.18 3.84 11.36
N HIS A 232 -9.43 2.88 11.86
CA HIS A 232 -8.06 2.61 11.46
C HIS A 232 -8.02 1.31 10.66
N PHE A 233 -7.58 1.38 9.41
CA PHE A 233 -7.41 0.21 8.55
C PHE A 233 -5.91 0.02 8.25
N ILE A 234 -5.45 -1.23 8.31
CA ILE A 234 -4.06 -1.59 8.08
C ILE A 234 -3.97 -2.55 6.90
N GLU A 235 -3.09 -2.26 5.97
CA GLU A 235 -2.81 -3.10 4.82
C GLU A 235 -1.36 -3.56 4.84
N GLY A 236 -1.14 -4.85 4.79
CA GLY A 236 0.17 -5.47 4.61
C GLY A 236 0.25 -6.15 3.25
N CYS A 237 1.37 -5.96 2.54
CA CYS A 237 1.58 -6.58 1.23
C CYS A 237 2.96 -7.23 1.15
N SER A 238 3.03 -8.43 0.55
CA SER A 238 4.31 -9.10 0.32
C SER A 238 4.31 -10.06 -0.86
N ALA A 239 5.49 -10.39 -1.36
CA ALA A 239 5.71 -11.45 -2.35
C ALA A 239 7.05 -12.16 -2.12
N PRO A 240 7.17 -13.47 -2.45
CA PRO A 240 8.44 -14.17 -2.42
C PRO A 240 9.34 -13.72 -3.56
N LYS A 241 10.61 -14.13 -3.47
CA LYS A 241 11.62 -13.85 -4.47
C LYS A 241 11.55 -14.83 -5.63
N TYR A 242 11.34 -14.30 -6.84
CA TYR A 242 11.42 -15.04 -8.09
C TYR A 242 12.41 -14.41 -9.06
N ASN A 243 12.82 -15.18 -10.09
CA ASN A 243 13.71 -14.70 -11.15
C ASN A 243 12.93 -14.17 -12.38
N VAL A 244 11.68 -13.79 -12.18
CA VAL A 244 10.79 -13.25 -13.23
C VAL A 244 10.05 -12.04 -12.68
N ALA A 245 9.61 -11.15 -13.56
CA ALA A 245 8.79 -10.02 -13.18
C ALA A 245 7.43 -10.47 -12.62
N ASN A 246 7.03 -9.84 -11.52
CA ASN A 246 5.68 -9.89 -10.98
C ASN A 246 5.12 -8.47 -10.98
N LEU A 247 3.80 -8.34 -11.04
CA LEU A 247 3.09 -7.06 -11.09
C LEU A 247 2.12 -6.93 -9.91
N HIS A 248 2.18 -5.81 -9.21
CA HIS A 248 1.12 -5.39 -8.31
C HIS A 248 0.48 -4.11 -8.86
N ALA A 249 -0.79 -4.18 -9.21
CA ALA A 249 -1.56 -3.04 -9.69
C ALA A 249 -2.95 -3.01 -9.01
N GLY A 250 -2.93 -2.99 -7.67
CA GLY A 250 -4.10 -2.85 -6.84
C GLY A 250 -4.73 -1.46 -6.93
N CYS A 251 -5.96 -1.35 -6.45
CA CYS A 251 -6.69 -0.09 -6.39
C CYS A 251 -7.36 0.08 -5.02
N VAL A 252 -7.17 1.26 -4.42
CA VAL A 252 -7.77 1.60 -3.12
C VAL A 252 -8.59 2.87 -3.24
N GLU A 253 -9.88 2.78 -2.91
CA GLU A 253 -10.81 3.91 -2.91
C GLU A 253 -11.40 4.13 -1.51
N LEU A 254 -11.18 5.31 -0.96
CA LEU A 254 -11.54 5.65 0.41
C LEU A 254 -12.52 6.83 0.42
N PHE A 255 -13.69 6.61 1.01
CA PHE A 255 -14.73 7.62 1.15
C PHE A 255 -14.87 7.99 2.64
N VAL A 256 -14.45 9.21 2.98
CA VAL A 256 -14.49 9.74 4.34
C VAL A 256 -15.63 10.75 4.45
N GLY A 257 -16.67 10.38 5.17
CA GLY A 257 -17.88 11.14 5.36
C GLY A 257 -17.69 12.42 6.18
N LYS A 258 -18.76 13.19 6.33
CA LYS A 258 -18.78 14.40 7.15
C LYS A 258 -18.43 14.09 8.61
N ASN A 259 -17.51 14.88 9.21
CA ASN A 259 -17.00 14.67 10.57
C ASN A 259 -16.40 13.28 10.83
N ALA A 260 -16.14 12.49 9.80
CA ALA A 260 -15.54 11.16 9.92
C ALA A 260 -14.02 11.19 9.95
N LYS A 261 -13.42 10.13 10.47
CA LYS A 261 -11.97 9.96 10.48
C LYS A 261 -11.58 8.58 9.95
N LEU A 262 -10.68 8.56 8.98
CA LEU A 262 -10.04 7.35 8.49
C LEU A 262 -8.53 7.47 8.59
N ARG A 263 -7.88 6.51 9.27
CA ARG A 263 -6.45 6.27 9.16
C ARG A 263 -6.24 5.02 8.32
N TYR A 264 -5.41 5.13 7.28
CA TYR A 264 -5.03 4.02 6.42
C TYR A 264 -3.52 3.83 6.47
N SER A 265 -3.09 2.71 7.03
CA SER A 265 -1.68 2.39 7.19
C SER A 265 -1.31 1.25 6.23
N THR A 266 -0.22 1.42 5.48
CA THR A 266 0.29 0.38 4.56
C THR A 266 1.73 0.06 4.91
N ILE A 267 2.06 -1.24 4.99
CA ILE A 267 3.43 -1.73 5.00
C ILE A 267 3.60 -2.68 3.83
N GLU A 268 4.46 -2.31 2.90
CA GLU A 268 4.75 -3.07 1.70
C GLU A 268 6.16 -3.65 1.79
N ASN A 269 6.26 -4.97 1.66
CA ASN A 269 7.53 -5.72 1.64
C ASN A 269 7.55 -6.64 0.42
N TRP A 270 7.79 -6.05 -0.74
CA TRP A 270 7.83 -6.75 -2.01
C TRP A 270 9.23 -7.29 -2.34
N SER A 271 9.28 -8.37 -3.09
CA SER A 271 10.55 -8.85 -3.66
C SER A 271 11.11 -7.88 -4.71
N LYS A 272 12.44 -7.90 -4.91
CA LYS A 272 13.15 -6.98 -5.84
C LYS A 272 12.90 -7.23 -7.33
N ASN A 273 12.00 -8.12 -7.69
CA ASN A 273 11.53 -8.32 -9.07
C ASN A 273 10.09 -7.84 -9.28
N MET A 274 9.48 -7.22 -8.27
CA MET A 274 8.12 -6.69 -8.31
C MET A 274 8.06 -5.32 -8.97
N TYR A 275 7.13 -5.15 -9.90
CA TYR A 275 6.64 -3.84 -10.34
C TYR A 275 5.40 -3.48 -9.51
N ASN A 276 5.54 -2.52 -8.62
CA ASN A 276 4.49 -2.09 -7.69
C ASN A 276 3.87 -0.78 -8.19
N LEU A 277 2.76 -0.88 -8.91
CA LEU A 277 2.10 0.20 -9.63
C LEU A 277 0.68 0.45 -9.08
N ASN A 278 0.55 0.49 -7.77
CA ASN A 278 -0.70 0.59 -7.04
C ASN A 278 -1.27 2.03 -7.07
N THR A 279 -2.60 2.14 -7.11
CA THR A 279 -3.31 3.43 -7.13
C THR A 279 -4.21 3.58 -5.93
N LYS A 280 -3.97 4.59 -5.08
CA LYS A 280 -4.75 4.85 -3.87
C LYS A 280 -5.35 6.25 -3.89
N ARG A 281 -6.66 6.37 -3.60
CA ARG A 281 -7.34 7.68 -3.61
C ARG A 281 -8.39 7.79 -2.52
N ALA A 282 -8.39 8.93 -1.82
CA ALA A 282 -9.39 9.27 -0.81
C ALA A 282 -10.17 10.53 -1.20
N LYS A 283 -11.46 10.54 -0.87
CA LYS A 283 -12.31 11.73 -0.92
C LYS A 283 -12.79 12.04 0.50
N VAL A 284 -12.61 13.29 0.92
CA VAL A 284 -12.90 13.75 2.29
C VAL A 284 -13.97 14.83 2.25
N GLU A 285 -15.07 14.58 2.95
CA GLU A 285 -16.20 15.52 3.07
C GLU A 285 -15.98 16.50 4.24
N GLU A 286 -16.96 17.37 4.52
CA GLU A 286 -16.89 18.46 5.50
C GLU A 286 -16.38 17.98 6.88
N ASN A 287 -15.38 18.67 7.45
CA ASN A 287 -14.71 18.36 8.71
C ASN A 287 -14.11 16.94 8.77
N GLY A 288 -14.10 16.19 7.67
CA GLY A 288 -13.54 14.85 7.62
C GLY A 288 -12.00 14.88 7.74
N ILE A 289 -11.43 13.78 8.21
CA ILE A 289 -9.99 13.63 8.42
C ILE A 289 -9.50 12.35 7.75
N MET A 290 -8.50 12.47 6.86
CA MET A 290 -7.80 11.34 6.25
C MET A 290 -6.33 11.33 6.69
N GLU A 291 -5.90 10.23 7.30
CA GLU A 291 -4.51 10.02 7.68
C GLU A 291 -3.92 8.82 6.92
N TRP A 292 -2.85 9.07 6.17
CA TRP A 292 -2.07 8.03 5.50
C TRP A 292 -0.78 7.77 6.27
N VAL A 293 -0.46 6.51 6.49
CA VAL A 293 0.85 6.08 7.00
C VAL A 293 1.39 5.01 6.06
N SER A 294 2.59 5.21 5.51
CA SER A 294 3.13 4.34 4.47
C SER A 294 4.59 3.95 4.76
N GLY A 295 4.85 2.64 4.77
CA GLY A 295 6.20 2.07 4.72
C GLY A 295 6.38 1.28 3.42
N SER A 296 7.32 1.70 2.57
CA SER A 296 7.60 1.05 1.29
C SER A 296 9.00 0.47 1.27
N PHE A 297 9.06 -0.85 1.18
CA PHE A 297 10.26 -1.66 1.15
C PHE A 297 10.20 -2.67 -0.01
N GLY A 298 11.34 -3.06 -0.54
CA GLY A 298 11.38 -4.00 -1.64
C GLY A 298 11.00 -3.35 -2.98
N SER A 299 10.44 -4.15 -3.89
CA SER A 299 10.15 -3.83 -5.30
C SER A 299 11.40 -3.57 -6.15
N HIS A 300 11.30 -3.84 -7.46
CA HIS A 300 12.24 -3.36 -8.47
C HIS A 300 11.93 -1.91 -8.83
N VAL A 301 10.68 -1.67 -9.14
CA VAL A 301 10.13 -0.35 -9.47
C VAL A 301 8.84 -0.13 -8.67
N SER A 302 8.66 1.07 -8.13
CA SER A 302 7.41 1.48 -7.51
C SER A 302 6.89 2.79 -8.08
N TYR A 303 5.57 2.86 -8.32
CA TYR A 303 4.80 4.08 -8.59
C TYR A 303 3.71 4.18 -7.52
N LEU A 304 3.97 4.93 -6.46
CA LEU A 304 3.08 5.01 -5.30
C LEU A 304 2.74 6.47 -4.99
N TYR A 305 1.60 6.91 -5.48
CA TYR A 305 1.14 8.30 -5.33
C TYR A 305 -0.28 8.38 -4.76
N PRO A 306 -0.47 8.07 -3.46
CA PRO A 306 -1.79 8.26 -2.83
C PRO A 306 -2.28 9.70 -3.06
N MET A 307 -3.57 9.84 -3.33
CA MET A 307 -4.18 11.15 -3.53
C MET A 307 -5.32 11.37 -2.55
N THR A 308 -5.38 12.55 -1.95
CA THR A 308 -6.53 13.01 -1.16
C THR A 308 -7.22 14.18 -1.83
N ILE A 309 -8.54 14.05 -2.02
CA ILE A 309 -9.42 15.11 -2.48
C ILE A 309 -10.15 15.67 -1.25
N LEU A 310 -9.72 16.85 -0.79
CA LEU A 310 -10.33 17.61 0.31
C LEU A 310 -11.52 18.39 -0.23
N LYS A 311 -12.67 17.69 -0.37
CA LYS A 311 -13.85 18.21 -1.06
C LYS A 311 -14.70 19.12 -0.18
N GLY A 312 -14.90 18.73 1.07
CA GLY A 312 -15.71 19.46 2.03
C GLY A 312 -14.94 20.61 2.71
N ASP A 313 -15.66 21.57 3.26
CA ASP A 313 -15.07 22.67 4.04
C ASP A 313 -14.44 22.09 5.34
N ASN A 314 -13.31 22.65 5.79
CA ASN A 314 -12.51 22.20 6.93
C ASN A 314 -11.97 20.76 6.82
N ALA A 315 -12.06 20.11 5.67
CA ALA A 315 -11.50 18.75 5.49
C ALA A 315 -9.97 18.78 5.66
N ARG A 316 -9.43 17.72 6.26
CA ARG A 316 -8.01 17.63 6.60
C ARG A 316 -7.41 16.32 6.07
N SER A 317 -6.13 16.39 5.68
CA SER A 317 -5.36 15.18 5.35
C SER A 317 -3.93 15.27 5.87
N GLN A 318 -3.44 14.14 6.37
CA GLN A 318 -2.04 13.97 6.72
C GLN A 318 -1.46 12.78 5.96
N PHE A 319 -0.23 12.93 5.49
CA PHE A 319 0.56 11.83 4.93
C PHE A 319 1.89 11.73 5.68
N THR A 320 2.18 10.54 6.19
CA THR A 320 3.47 10.21 6.83
C THR A 320 4.02 8.97 6.16
N GLY A 321 5.22 9.05 5.58
CA GLY A 321 5.76 7.95 4.79
C GLY A 321 7.27 7.75 4.95
N VAL A 322 7.71 6.48 4.87
CA VAL A 322 9.11 6.09 4.75
C VAL A 322 9.30 5.17 3.55
N THR A 323 10.38 5.40 2.80
CA THR A 323 10.78 4.59 1.64
C THR A 323 12.24 4.21 1.79
N PHE A 324 12.57 2.94 1.56
CA PHE A 324 13.95 2.47 1.53
C PHE A 324 14.27 1.85 0.17
N ALA A 325 15.17 2.47 -0.59
CA ALA A 325 15.62 2.01 -1.89
C ALA A 325 17.04 1.40 -1.79
N GLY A 326 17.13 0.09 -1.92
CA GLY A 326 18.38 -0.65 -1.95
C GLY A 326 18.90 -0.87 -3.38
N LYS A 327 19.96 -1.67 -3.50
CA LYS A 327 20.59 -1.99 -4.79
C LYS A 327 19.59 -2.53 -5.82
N GLY A 328 19.58 -1.93 -7.01
CA GLY A 328 18.74 -2.33 -8.14
C GLY A 328 17.28 -1.90 -8.03
N GLN A 329 16.94 -1.05 -7.06
CA GLN A 329 15.60 -0.54 -6.86
C GLN A 329 15.48 0.91 -7.33
N ASN A 330 14.34 1.24 -7.95
CA ASN A 330 13.98 2.60 -8.33
C ASN A 330 12.56 2.87 -7.83
N LEU A 331 12.47 3.50 -6.66
CA LEU A 331 11.22 3.70 -5.95
C LEU A 331 10.78 5.16 -6.09
N ASP A 332 9.78 5.40 -6.92
CA ASP A 332 9.16 6.71 -7.11
C ASP A 332 7.86 6.77 -6.30
N THR A 333 7.91 7.48 -5.20
CA THR A 333 6.83 7.58 -4.24
C THR A 333 6.44 9.03 -4.03
N GLY A 334 5.28 9.27 -3.45
CA GLY A 334 4.85 10.63 -3.19
C GLY A 334 3.42 10.72 -2.72
N VAL A 335 2.85 11.92 -2.82
CA VAL A 335 1.45 12.15 -2.45
C VAL A 335 0.89 13.35 -3.20
N LYS A 336 -0.41 13.27 -3.54
CA LYS A 336 -1.13 14.39 -4.12
C LYS A 336 -2.25 14.86 -3.20
N MET A 337 -2.26 16.15 -2.85
CA MET A 337 -3.30 16.79 -2.06
C MET A 337 -4.07 17.78 -2.95
N VAL A 338 -5.38 17.60 -3.07
CA VAL A 338 -6.26 18.47 -3.87
C VAL A 338 -7.25 19.16 -2.95
N HIS A 339 -7.08 20.45 -2.74
CA HIS A 339 -7.94 21.29 -1.92
C HIS A 339 -9.07 21.88 -2.76
N ILE A 340 -10.32 21.57 -2.41
CA ILE A 340 -11.53 22.05 -3.07
C ILE A 340 -12.37 22.87 -2.10
N GLY A 341 -12.63 22.37 -0.90
CA GLY A 341 -13.35 23.06 0.17
C GLY A 341 -12.57 24.23 0.75
N LYS A 342 -13.27 25.12 1.47
CA LYS A 342 -12.67 26.23 2.22
C LYS A 342 -12.05 25.72 3.51
N ASP A 343 -11.06 26.49 4.04
CA ASP A 343 -10.43 26.21 5.34
C ASP A 343 -9.85 24.79 5.45
N THR A 344 -9.54 24.15 4.31
CA THR A 344 -8.95 22.81 4.24
C THR A 344 -7.47 22.84 4.60
N SER A 345 -6.96 21.75 5.18
CA SER A 345 -5.56 21.66 5.52
C SER A 345 -4.93 20.32 5.16
N SER A 346 -3.65 20.35 4.74
CA SER A 346 -2.86 19.15 4.52
C SER A 346 -1.46 19.27 5.13
N TYR A 347 -0.98 18.15 5.66
CA TYR A 347 0.37 18.01 6.18
C TYR A 347 1.05 16.79 5.59
N ILE A 348 2.25 16.96 5.05
CA ILE A 348 3.02 15.91 4.40
C ILE A 348 4.38 15.79 5.08
N ASN A 349 4.70 14.59 5.57
CA ASN A 349 5.99 14.29 6.20
C ASN A 349 6.55 12.99 5.62
N THR A 350 7.67 13.10 4.89
CA THR A 350 8.27 11.94 4.24
C THR A 350 9.74 11.78 4.56
N ARG A 351 10.16 10.52 4.65
CA ARG A 351 11.53 10.09 4.81
C ARG A 351 11.89 9.12 3.69
N SER A 352 12.98 9.36 3.01
CA SER A 352 13.53 8.41 2.05
C SER A 352 14.98 8.05 2.36
N ILE A 353 15.31 6.80 2.19
CA ILE A 353 16.64 6.25 2.45
C ILE A 353 17.09 5.53 1.18
N SER A 354 18.33 5.77 0.76
CA SER A 354 18.90 5.11 -0.41
C SER A 354 20.26 4.50 -0.08
N LYS A 355 20.50 3.26 -0.55
CA LYS A 355 21.71 2.48 -0.28
C LYS A 355 22.13 1.63 -1.47
N GLY A 356 23.44 1.48 -1.70
CA GLY A 356 24.02 0.54 -2.68
C GLY A 356 23.64 0.86 -4.12
N GLY A 357 23.50 2.14 -4.48
CA GLY A 357 23.06 2.58 -5.80
C GLY A 357 21.53 2.57 -5.98
N GLY A 358 20.76 2.40 -4.91
CA GLY A 358 19.30 2.53 -4.95
C GLY A 358 18.87 3.96 -5.27
N ILE A 359 17.73 4.09 -5.95
CA ILE A 359 17.17 5.38 -6.36
C ILE A 359 15.85 5.58 -5.65
N SER A 360 15.72 6.63 -4.86
CA SER A 360 14.45 7.08 -4.30
C SER A 360 14.04 8.42 -4.90
N THR A 361 12.85 8.49 -5.47
CA THR A 361 12.26 9.74 -5.96
C THR A 361 11.03 10.04 -5.13
N TYR A 362 10.93 11.27 -4.62
CA TYR A 362 9.74 11.76 -3.95
C TYR A 362 9.03 12.80 -4.80
N ARG A 363 7.76 12.52 -5.17
CA ARG A 363 6.89 13.44 -5.92
C ARG A 363 5.76 13.93 -5.04
N SER A 364 5.75 15.20 -4.68
CA SER A 364 4.58 15.81 -4.05
C SER A 364 3.83 16.69 -5.03
N ALA A 365 2.51 16.64 -4.95
CA ALA A 365 1.66 17.56 -5.70
C ALA A 365 0.62 18.18 -4.76
N VAL A 366 0.60 19.51 -4.69
CA VAL A 366 -0.42 20.25 -3.96
C VAL A 366 -1.18 21.12 -4.96
N VAL A 367 -2.49 20.88 -5.06
CA VAL A 367 -3.37 21.63 -5.94
C VAL A 367 -4.43 22.33 -5.09
N ILE A 368 -4.44 23.66 -5.11
CA ILE A 368 -5.43 24.47 -4.39
C ILE A 368 -6.33 25.17 -5.40
N GLN A 369 -7.61 24.77 -5.43
CA GLN A 369 -8.61 25.29 -6.36
C GLN A 369 -9.05 26.72 -6.00
N ASN A 370 -9.61 27.47 -6.95
CA ASN A 370 -10.05 28.86 -6.76
C ASN A 370 -10.99 29.05 -5.56
N GLN A 371 -11.87 28.08 -5.31
CA GLN A 371 -12.85 28.15 -4.22
C GLN A 371 -12.27 27.74 -2.85
N ALA A 372 -11.11 27.09 -2.81
CA ALA A 372 -10.46 26.61 -1.58
C ALA A 372 -9.77 27.76 -0.82
N LYS A 373 -10.57 28.74 -0.39
CA LYS A 373 -10.07 29.90 0.38
C LYS A 373 -9.60 29.46 1.75
N ASN A 374 -8.53 30.09 2.22
CA ASN A 374 -7.86 29.84 3.51
C ASN A 374 -7.28 28.42 3.60
N ALA A 375 -7.10 27.72 2.47
CA ALA A 375 -6.45 26.43 2.45
C ALA A 375 -5.00 26.54 2.94
N LYS A 376 -4.54 25.56 3.72
CA LYS A 376 -3.18 25.48 4.24
C LYS A 376 -2.55 24.15 3.85
N SER A 377 -1.32 24.18 3.35
CA SER A 377 -0.56 22.97 3.06
C SER A 377 0.89 23.12 3.49
N SER A 378 1.41 22.14 4.21
CA SER A 378 2.82 22.07 4.58
C SER A 378 3.40 20.72 4.20
N ALA A 379 4.54 20.74 3.53
CA ALA A 379 5.27 19.54 3.14
C ALA A 379 6.71 19.58 3.66
N SER A 380 7.15 18.52 4.34
CA SER A 380 8.52 18.30 4.77
C SER A 380 9.02 16.98 4.21
N CYS A 381 10.05 17.04 3.37
CA CYS A 381 10.68 15.88 2.74
C CYS A 381 12.12 15.79 3.21
N GLN A 382 12.53 14.65 3.74
CA GLN A 382 13.92 14.43 4.10
C GLN A 382 14.43 13.15 3.46
N SER A 383 15.61 13.24 2.87
CA SER A 383 16.26 12.12 2.18
C SER A 383 17.66 11.90 2.73
N LEU A 384 17.98 10.64 2.98
CA LEU A 384 19.27 10.19 3.51
C LEU A 384 19.91 9.19 2.55
N MET A 385 21.03 9.54 1.96
CA MET A 385 21.85 8.62 1.18
C MET A 385 22.96 8.04 2.05
N LEU A 386 23.15 6.72 1.97
CA LEU A 386 24.13 6.00 2.82
C LEU A 386 25.47 5.77 2.14
N ASP A 387 25.59 6.12 0.86
CA ASP A 387 26.79 5.98 0.03
C ASP A 387 26.78 6.97 -1.15
N ASP A 388 27.86 6.95 -1.95
CA ASP A 388 28.06 7.85 -3.08
C ASP A 388 27.37 7.38 -4.37
N GLU A 389 26.97 6.11 -4.46
CA GLU A 389 26.34 5.50 -5.63
C GLU A 389 24.83 5.72 -5.63
N SER A 390 24.26 5.93 -4.45
CA SER A 390 22.82 6.10 -4.25
C SER A 390 22.32 7.47 -4.69
N ARG A 391 21.06 7.51 -5.12
CA ARG A 391 20.43 8.75 -5.59
C ARG A 391 19.11 9.01 -4.87
N SER A 392 18.86 10.29 -4.59
CA SER A 392 17.57 10.75 -4.08
C SER A 392 17.14 12.02 -4.80
N ASP A 393 15.92 11.99 -5.35
CA ASP A 393 15.31 13.12 -6.06
C ASP A 393 14.06 13.62 -5.32
N THR A 394 13.82 14.93 -5.34
CA THR A 394 12.59 15.54 -4.84
C THR A 394 11.98 16.40 -5.92
N LEU A 395 10.73 16.11 -6.30
CA LEU A 395 10.03 16.74 -7.40
C LEU A 395 8.69 17.35 -6.91
N PRO A 396 8.72 18.56 -6.29
CA PRO A 396 7.50 19.19 -5.82
C PRO A 396 6.75 19.85 -6.98
N ALA A 397 5.43 19.71 -7.00
CA ALA A 397 4.51 20.40 -7.88
C ALA A 397 3.49 21.17 -7.04
N ILE A 398 3.43 22.49 -7.21
CA ILE A 398 2.53 23.37 -6.45
C ILE A 398 1.70 24.19 -7.43
N ASP A 399 0.38 23.97 -7.45
CA ASP A 399 -0.58 24.69 -8.27
C ASP A 399 -1.59 25.41 -7.36
N VAL A 400 -1.40 26.70 -7.13
CA VAL A 400 -2.24 27.51 -6.27
C VAL A 400 -3.05 28.50 -7.10
N ARG A 401 -4.36 28.29 -7.16
CA ARG A 401 -5.28 29.06 -8.00
C ARG A 401 -6.06 30.13 -7.24
N THR A 402 -5.74 30.39 -5.97
CA THR A 402 -6.35 31.44 -5.12
C THR A 402 -5.27 32.25 -4.43
N ASN A 403 -5.57 33.54 -4.17
CA ASN A 403 -4.69 34.43 -3.41
C ASN A 403 -4.90 34.34 -1.87
N LYS A 404 -5.73 33.40 -1.42
CA LYS A 404 -6.06 33.20 0.00
C LYS A 404 -5.68 31.76 0.40
N ALA A 405 -4.42 31.42 0.25
CA ALA A 405 -3.88 30.14 0.67
C ALA A 405 -2.47 30.33 1.27
N ASP A 406 -2.09 29.41 2.13
CA ASP A 406 -0.77 29.33 2.74
C ASP A 406 -0.15 27.98 2.39
N VAL A 407 0.99 27.98 1.68
CA VAL A 407 1.65 26.76 1.22
C VAL A 407 3.14 26.84 1.51
N GLY A 408 3.63 25.88 2.29
CA GLY A 408 5.03 25.69 2.60
C GLY A 408 5.56 24.35 2.09
N HIS A 409 6.78 24.35 1.53
CA HIS A 409 7.50 23.13 1.18
C HIS A 409 8.95 23.24 1.64
N GLU A 410 9.40 22.26 2.43
CA GLU A 410 10.79 22.13 2.86
C GLU A 410 11.35 20.78 2.40
N ALA A 411 12.52 20.78 1.79
CA ALA A 411 13.24 19.57 1.42
C ALA A 411 14.66 19.61 2.02
N LYS A 412 15.05 18.48 2.64
CA LYS A 412 16.42 18.23 3.09
C LYS A 412 16.94 16.97 2.45
N ILE A 413 17.97 17.07 1.63
CA ILE A 413 18.64 15.94 0.99
C ILE A 413 20.08 15.94 1.45
N GLY A 414 20.53 14.85 2.03
CA GLY A 414 21.88 14.75 2.55
C GLY A 414 22.41 13.33 2.56
N ARG A 415 23.69 13.20 2.81
CA ARG A 415 24.34 11.94 3.10
C ARG A 415 24.40 11.71 4.59
N ILE A 416 24.61 10.46 4.97
CA ILE A 416 24.87 10.12 6.37
C ILE A 416 26.13 10.88 6.84
N SER A 417 26.04 11.46 8.02
CA SER A 417 27.15 12.23 8.61
C SER A 417 28.27 11.28 9.04
N GLU A 418 29.44 11.44 8.43
CA GLU A 418 30.64 10.69 8.84
C GLU A 418 31.05 11.02 10.27
N ASP A 419 30.86 12.25 10.72
CA ASP A 419 31.15 12.68 12.08
C ASP A 419 30.23 11.99 13.09
N ASP A 420 28.94 11.83 12.78
CA ASP A 420 27.98 11.12 13.64
C ASP A 420 28.31 9.63 13.70
N VAL A 421 28.67 9.02 12.58
CA VAL A 421 29.14 7.63 12.51
C VAL A 421 30.41 7.46 13.35
N PHE A 422 31.41 8.34 13.14
CA PHE A 422 32.66 8.31 13.90
C PHE A 422 32.42 8.50 15.40
N TYR A 423 31.53 9.41 15.79
CA TYR A 423 31.18 9.62 17.20
C TYR A 423 30.64 8.34 17.85
N LEU A 424 29.73 7.63 17.17
CA LEU A 424 29.19 6.36 17.66
C LEU A 424 30.27 5.27 17.70
N MET A 425 31.14 5.18 16.68
CA MET A 425 32.28 4.27 16.65
C MET A 425 33.26 4.52 17.80
N SER A 426 33.49 5.76 18.16
CA SER A 426 34.35 6.13 19.31
C SER A 426 33.81 5.66 20.66
N ARG A 427 32.51 5.29 20.71
CA ARG A 427 31.82 4.67 21.88
C ARG A 427 31.81 3.14 21.83
N GLY A 428 32.52 2.52 20.87
CA GLY A 428 32.66 1.07 20.73
C GLY A 428 31.56 0.40 19.93
N ILE A 429 30.76 1.18 19.18
CA ILE A 429 29.75 0.67 18.24
C ILE A 429 30.44 0.41 16.90
N SER A 430 30.11 -0.68 16.20
CA SER A 430 30.62 -0.95 14.86
C SER A 430 30.07 0.06 13.84
N GLU A 431 30.77 0.27 12.73
CA GLU A 431 30.32 1.20 11.68
C GLU A 431 28.91 0.83 11.14
N GLU A 432 28.67 -0.46 10.87
CA GLU A 432 27.36 -0.94 10.40
C GLU A 432 26.24 -0.67 11.42
N GLU A 433 26.52 -0.93 12.68
CA GLU A 433 25.57 -0.70 13.77
C GLU A 433 25.33 0.80 13.99
N ALA A 434 26.37 1.63 13.90
CA ALA A 434 26.25 3.09 13.97
C ALA A 434 25.35 3.63 12.84
N LYS A 435 25.59 3.20 11.60
CA LYS A 435 24.73 3.55 10.47
C LYS A 435 23.29 3.08 10.67
N SER A 436 23.08 1.84 11.16
CA SER A 436 21.75 1.30 11.45
C SER A 436 21.00 2.10 12.51
N LEU A 437 21.68 2.55 13.57
CA LEU A 437 21.09 3.39 14.60
C LEU A 437 20.65 4.75 14.06
N ILE A 438 21.50 5.40 13.25
CA ILE A 438 21.18 6.70 12.62
C ILE A 438 19.95 6.55 11.69
N VAL A 439 19.91 5.50 10.86
CA VAL A 439 18.81 5.23 9.95
C VAL A 439 17.52 4.93 10.70
N SER A 440 17.57 4.12 11.76
CA SER A 440 16.41 3.84 12.60
C SER A 440 15.88 5.11 13.25
N GLY A 441 16.75 5.96 13.79
CA GLY A 441 16.36 7.27 14.32
C GLY A 441 15.76 8.21 13.27
N PHE A 442 16.26 8.17 12.03
CA PHE A 442 15.71 8.94 10.92
C PHE A 442 14.29 8.47 10.55
N ALA A 443 14.02 7.17 10.57
CA ALA A 443 12.71 6.59 10.26
C ALA A 443 11.72 6.63 11.46
N ASP A 444 12.17 6.91 12.68
CA ASP A 444 11.39 6.83 13.93
C ASP A 444 10.12 7.69 13.91
N SER A 445 10.12 8.81 13.19
CA SER A 445 8.93 9.66 13.03
C SER A 445 7.76 8.96 12.35
N VAL A 446 8.05 7.94 11.53
CA VAL A 446 7.03 7.14 10.82
C VAL A 446 6.64 5.94 11.69
N SER A 447 7.61 5.27 12.32
CA SER A 447 7.34 4.10 13.15
C SER A 447 6.39 4.41 14.31
N LYS A 448 6.49 5.59 14.90
CA LYS A 448 5.61 6.06 15.98
C LYS A 448 4.14 6.24 15.58
N GLU A 449 3.85 6.35 14.30
CA GLU A 449 2.48 6.47 13.78
C GLU A 449 1.82 5.09 13.55
N LEU A 450 2.59 4.01 13.62
CA LEU A 450 2.12 2.64 13.43
C LEU A 450 1.74 1.99 14.77
N PRO A 451 0.83 1.02 14.78
CA PRO A 451 0.69 0.09 15.90
C PRO A 451 2.03 -0.60 16.21
N LEU A 452 2.21 -1.00 17.48
CA LEU A 452 3.49 -1.50 17.99
C LEU A 452 4.10 -2.62 17.12
N GLU A 453 3.29 -3.57 16.73
CA GLU A 453 3.69 -4.75 15.95
C GLU A 453 4.24 -4.34 14.57
N TYR A 454 3.55 -3.41 13.90
CA TYR A 454 3.97 -2.86 12.60
C TYR A 454 5.18 -1.95 12.72
N ALA A 455 5.32 -1.23 13.82
CA ALA A 455 6.52 -0.45 14.11
C ALA A 455 7.74 -1.38 14.28
N VAL A 456 7.56 -2.51 14.96
CA VAL A 456 8.61 -3.55 15.12
C VAL A 456 8.97 -4.15 13.76
N GLU A 457 7.98 -4.53 12.96
CA GLU A 457 8.20 -5.08 11.62
C GLU A 457 8.95 -4.08 10.73
N MET A 458 8.50 -2.84 10.67
CA MET A 458 9.16 -1.78 9.89
C MET A 458 10.62 -1.60 10.31
N ASN A 459 10.90 -1.58 11.60
CA ASN A 459 12.26 -1.47 12.11
C ASN A 459 13.12 -2.69 11.77
N ASN A 460 12.53 -3.90 11.77
CA ASN A 460 13.21 -5.11 11.33
C ASN A 460 13.51 -5.07 9.82
N LEU A 461 12.58 -4.63 8.99
CA LEU A 461 12.79 -4.44 7.55
C LEU A 461 13.93 -3.44 7.29
N ILE A 462 13.97 -2.31 7.97
CA ILE A 462 15.07 -1.34 7.88
C ILE A 462 16.41 -2.00 8.23
N ARG A 463 16.47 -2.76 9.32
CA ARG A 463 17.71 -3.44 9.73
C ARG A 463 18.16 -4.48 8.71
N LEU A 464 17.23 -5.23 8.14
CA LEU A 464 17.52 -6.23 7.10
C LEU A 464 18.02 -5.58 5.81
N GLU A 465 17.43 -4.47 5.38
CA GLU A 465 17.93 -3.70 4.25
C GLU A 465 19.32 -3.12 4.56
N MET A 466 19.58 -2.70 5.79
CA MET A 466 20.91 -2.21 6.19
C MET A 466 22.01 -3.27 6.05
N VAL A 467 21.73 -4.53 6.30
CA VAL A 467 22.70 -5.64 6.11
C VAL A 467 22.62 -6.27 4.71
N GLY A 468 21.76 -5.75 3.82
CA GLY A 468 21.57 -6.30 2.47
C GLY A 468 20.93 -7.68 2.44
N ALA A 469 20.15 -8.02 3.45
CA ALA A 469 19.52 -9.35 3.62
C ALA A 469 18.16 -9.47 2.94
N ILE A 470 17.52 -8.36 2.56
CA ILE A 470 16.25 -8.36 1.81
C ILE A 470 16.53 -8.33 0.30
N GLY A 471 15.87 -9.21 -0.46
CA GLY A 471 15.87 -9.22 -1.92
C GLY A 471 16.25 -10.52 -2.55
#